data_2b37db54c336f94df2ee8bc4ec08f6c8
#
_entry.id   2b37db54c336f94df2ee8bc4ec08f6c8
#
_cell.length_a   1.000
_cell.length_b   1.000
_cell.length_c   1.000
_cell.angle_alpha   90.00
_cell.angle_beta   90.00
_cell.angle_gamma   90.00
#
_symmetry.space_group_name_H-M   'P 1'
#
loop_
_entity.id
_entity.type
_entity.pdbx_description
1 polymer ?
#
loop_
_entity_poly.entity_id
_entity_poly.type
_entity_poly.pdbx_seq_one_letter_code
_entity_poly.pdbx_strand_id
1 'polypeptide(L)'
;MKVLFLTNEYPPHIYGGAGVHVGYLTRELAKSMDVDVRCFGDQDFQEGRLKVKGYELDASNFSCPKPLQSVFGAVQRCVDFNTTNIDADLVHCHTWYSHFGGILAKLNYGIPLVITTHSLEPLRPWKREQLAGGYDFSLWVEKTALEMADAIIAVSAETKRDIEKLFDVDPKRVHVIHNGIDLEEYRKVDAIDALVRDGIDPEKPYLLFVGRVTRQKGIVHLVRAIQFMDPDFPIVLCAGAPDTPEIAEEMNEALAAAQKKRSNIFWIEEMLDRPAVIELYSHAAVFCCPSIYEPFGIINLEAMACETAVVASAVGGIKEVVVDGKTGFLVPVDFAGDTFKLANPEKFSRDLAARINQLMKNGKLREKFGKAGRNRAEEHFSWTKIAHKTKALYETCCRKNG
;
A
#
# COMPACT_ATOMS: atom_id res chain seq x y z
N MET A 1 -15.94 23.24 7.38
CA MET A 1 -15.20 22.76 6.19
C MET A 1 -15.70 21.38 5.85
N LYS A 2 -16.01 21.19 4.61
CA LYS A 2 -16.48 19.93 4.03
C LYS A 2 -15.54 19.49 2.89
N VAL A 3 -15.09 18.24 2.93
CA VAL A 3 -14.21 17.68 1.89
C VAL A 3 -14.93 16.60 1.09
N LEU A 4 -14.75 16.63 -0.23
CA LEU A 4 -15.16 15.58 -1.16
C LEU A 4 -13.98 14.66 -1.43
N PHE A 5 -14.06 13.39 -1.03
CA PHE A 5 -13.12 12.34 -1.40
C PHE A 5 -13.58 11.62 -2.65
N LEU A 6 -12.67 11.46 -3.61
CA LEU A 6 -12.87 10.62 -4.79
C LEU A 6 -11.85 9.48 -4.77
N THR A 7 -12.32 8.23 -4.84
CA THR A 7 -11.47 7.05 -4.78
C THR A 7 -12.08 5.88 -5.56
N ASN A 8 -11.23 4.96 -6.01
CA ASN A 8 -11.70 3.70 -6.60
C ASN A 8 -11.92 2.60 -5.56
N GLU A 9 -11.32 2.72 -4.37
CA GLU A 9 -11.41 1.73 -3.30
C GLU A 9 -11.94 2.36 -2.02
N TYR A 10 -12.92 1.71 -1.41
CA TYR A 10 -13.40 2.05 -0.07
C TYR A 10 -13.99 0.82 0.61
N PRO A 11 -13.87 0.65 1.94
CA PRO A 11 -14.44 -0.51 2.63
C PRO A 11 -15.93 -0.74 2.28
N PRO A 12 -16.38 -2.01 2.09
CA PRO A 12 -15.62 -3.25 2.23
C PRO A 12 -14.78 -3.61 1.00
N HIS A 13 -14.89 -2.91 -0.14
CA HIS A 13 -14.23 -3.19 -1.40
C HIS A 13 -12.82 -2.58 -1.45
N ILE A 14 -11.87 -3.27 -0.82
CA ILE A 14 -10.45 -2.87 -0.77
C ILE A 14 -9.61 -3.89 -1.53
N TYR A 15 -8.75 -3.38 -2.43
CA TYR A 15 -7.77 -4.18 -3.15
C TYR A 15 -6.33 -3.93 -2.67
N GLY A 16 -6.03 -2.73 -2.16
CA GLY A 16 -4.68 -2.35 -1.77
C GLY A 16 -4.58 -1.29 -0.69
N GLY A 17 -3.36 -0.86 -0.42
CA GLY A 17 -3.07 0.12 0.63
C GLY A 17 -3.75 1.48 0.47
N ALA A 18 -4.14 1.86 -0.75
CA ALA A 18 -4.88 3.11 -1.00
C ALA A 18 -6.27 3.07 -0.37
N GLY A 19 -7.03 1.97 -0.56
CA GLY A 19 -8.34 1.79 0.05
C GLY A 19 -8.28 1.72 1.58
N VAL A 20 -7.25 1.07 2.13
CA VAL A 20 -6.97 1.07 3.58
C VAL A 20 -6.76 2.50 4.08
N HIS A 21 -5.88 3.27 3.41
CA HIS A 21 -5.60 4.66 3.76
C HIS A 21 -6.86 5.51 3.77
N VAL A 22 -7.66 5.47 2.69
CA VAL A 22 -8.86 6.32 2.58
C VAL A 22 -9.87 5.96 3.67
N GLY A 23 -10.07 4.66 3.94
CA GLY A 23 -11.00 4.20 4.97
C GLY A 23 -10.67 4.74 6.36
N TYR A 24 -9.40 4.69 6.78
CA TYR A 24 -8.99 5.23 8.10
C TYR A 24 -8.95 6.76 8.12
N LEU A 25 -8.38 7.38 7.08
CA LEU A 25 -8.24 8.84 7.04
C LEU A 25 -9.61 9.54 7.09
N THR A 26 -10.59 9.06 6.34
CA THR A 26 -11.94 9.66 6.29
C THR A 26 -12.66 9.53 7.62
N ARG A 27 -12.55 8.38 8.32
CA ARG A 27 -13.09 8.19 9.66
C ARG A 27 -12.47 9.16 10.68
N GLU A 28 -11.15 9.33 10.65
CA GLU A 28 -10.47 10.27 11.55
C GLU A 28 -10.83 11.72 11.25
N LEU A 29 -10.88 12.12 9.99
CA LEU A 29 -11.28 13.47 9.60
C LEU A 29 -12.74 13.76 9.98
N ALA A 30 -13.63 12.79 9.84
CA ALA A 30 -15.06 12.92 10.19
C ALA A 30 -15.31 13.22 11.68
N LYS A 31 -14.35 12.96 12.57
CA LYS A 31 -14.42 13.39 13.97
C LYS A 31 -14.43 14.91 14.11
N SER A 32 -13.93 15.67 13.12
CA SER A 32 -13.72 17.12 13.23
C SER A 32 -14.20 17.96 12.05
N MET A 33 -14.66 17.35 10.94
CA MET A 33 -15.15 18.04 9.74
C MET A 33 -16.10 17.14 8.95
N ASP A 34 -16.87 17.71 8.02
CA ASP A 34 -17.76 16.94 7.16
C ASP A 34 -16.97 16.28 6.01
N VAL A 35 -17.21 14.99 5.79
CA VAL A 35 -16.54 14.17 4.80
C VAL A 35 -17.57 13.49 3.90
N ASP A 36 -17.53 13.79 2.61
CA ASP A 36 -18.33 13.15 1.56
C ASP A 36 -17.41 12.27 0.73
N VAL A 37 -17.62 10.95 0.70
CA VAL A 37 -16.83 10.00 -0.06
C VAL A 37 -17.65 9.50 -1.23
N ARG A 38 -17.12 9.64 -2.45
CA ARG A 38 -17.63 9.01 -3.66
C ARG A 38 -16.63 7.97 -4.13
N CYS A 39 -17.05 6.71 -4.15
CA CYS A 39 -16.17 5.58 -4.45
C CYS A 39 -16.77 4.65 -5.49
N PHE A 40 -15.97 3.71 -5.99
CA PHE A 40 -16.48 2.62 -6.81
C PHE A 40 -17.09 1.55 -5.90
N GLY A 41 -18.25 1.02 -6.29
CA GLY A 41 -18.96 -0.01 -5.55
C GLY A 41 -20.40 0.38 -5.24
N ASP A 42 -20.99 -0.35 -4.29
CA ASP A 42 -22.40 -0.31 -3.91
C ASP A 42 -22.66 0.33 -2.52
N GLN A 43 -21.61 0.90 -1.91
CA GLN A 43 -21.69 1.50 -0.58
C GLN A 43 -22.70 2.66 -0.58
N ASP A 44 -23.61 2.68 0.39
CA ASP A 44 -24.51 3.82 0.63
C ASP A 44 -24.81 3.91 2.12
N PHE A 45 -24.09 4.77 2.85
CA PHE A 45 -24.30 4.96 4.27
C PHE A 45 -23.85 6.34 4.75
N GLN A 46 -24.38 6.72 5.91
CA GLN A 46 -23.94 7.92 6.62
C GLN A 46 -23.74 7.59 8.11
N GLU A 47 -22.56 7.96 8.62
CA GLU A 47 -22.19 7.81 10.03
C GLU A 47 -21.65 9.14 10.57
N GLY A 48 -22.45 9.84 11.38
CA GLY A 48 -22.11 11.17 11.87
C GLY A 48 -21.85 12.16 10.72
N ARG A 49 -20.61 12.63 10.61
CA ARG A 49 -20.13 13.55 9.58
C ARG A 49 -19.53 12.86 8.35
N LEU A 50 -19.49 11.55 8.34
CA LEU A 50 -19.02 10.75 7.21
C LEU A 50 -20.21 10.29 6.38
N LYS A 51 -20.25 10.69 5.12
CA LYS A 51 -21.17 10.18 4.12
C LYS A 51 -20.39 9.43 3.06
N VAL A 52 -20.82 8.22 2.73
CA VAL A 52 -20.18 7.39 1.70
C VAL A 52 -21.20 6.97 0.68
N LYS A 53 -20.89 7.16 -0.60
CA LYS A 53 -21.70 6.72 -1.72
C LYS A 53 -20.85 6.00 -2.77
N GLY A 54 -21.19 4.75 -3.01
CA GLY A 54 -20.68 3.94 -4.10
C GLY A 54 -21.35 4.28 -5.44
N TYR A 55 -20.60 4.06 -6.51
CA TYR A 55 -21.05 4.21 -7.89
C TYR A 55 -20.74 2.92 -8.63
N GLU A 56 -21.76 2.11 -8.80
CA GLU A 56 -21.68 0.86 -9.56
C GLU A 56 -21.48 1.15 -11.05
N LEU A 57 -20.98 0.18 -11.76
CA LEU A 57 -20.81 0.21 -13.20
C LEU A 57 -21.53 -0.98 -13.82
N ASP A 58 -22.39 -0.69 -14.77
CA ASP A 58 -22.87 -1.73 -15.69
C ASP A 58 -21.85 -1.94 -16.80
N ALA A 59 -20.94 -2.91 -16.57
CA ALA A 59 -19.90 -3.25 -17.56
C ALA A 59 -20.45 -3.93 -18.82
N SER A 60 -21.72 -4.33 -18.85
CA SER A 60 -22.36 -4.96 -20.03
C SER A 60 -22.46 -3.98 -21.21
N ASN A 61 -22.39 -2.69 -20.96
CA ASN A 61 -22.42 -1.63 -21.97
C ASN A 61 -21.10 -1.46 -22.72
N PHE A 62 -20.00 -2.11 -22.30
CA PHE A 62 -18.70 -1.96 -22.94
C PHE A 62 -18.40 -3.10 -23.92
N SER A 63 -18.36 -2.77 -25.21
CA SER A 63 -17.93 -3.68 -26.28
C SER A 63 -16.42 -3.60 -26.60
N CYS A 64 -15.67 -2.76 -25.88
CA CYS A 64 -14.23 -2.60 -26.07
C CYS A 64 -13.43 -3.79 -25.49
N PRO A 65 -12.15 -3.98 -25.89
CA PRO A 65 -11.28 -5.01 -25.33
C PRO A 65 -11.23 -4.98 -23.79
N LYS A 66 -11.24 -6.16 -23.16
CA LYS A 66 -11.30 -6.34 -21.70
C LYS A 66 -10.33 -5.45 -20.90
N PRO A 67 -9.03 -5.27 -21.29
CA PRO A 67 -8.12 -4.37 -20.58
C PRO A 67 -8.57 -2.91 -20.54
N LEU A 68 -9.29 -2.45 -21.57
CA LEU A 68 -9.78 -1.08 -21.66
C LEU A 68 -11.08 -0.84 -20.89
N GLN A 69 -11.82 -1.90 -20.55
CA GLN A 69 -13.08 -1.76 -19.79
C GLN A 69 -12.85 -1.13 -18.42
N SER A 70 -11.74 -1.44 -17.75
CA SER A 70 -11.38 -0.82 -16.48
C SER A 70 -11.11 0.69 -16.60
N VAL A 71 -10.51 1.11 -17.72
CA VAL A 71 -10.22 2.51 -18.01
C VAL A 71 -11.50 3.29 -18.29
N PHE A 72 -12.33 2.80 -19.21
CA PHE A 72 -13.62 3.45 -19.53
C PHE A 72 -14.57 3.45 -18.33
N GLY A 73 -14.54 2.36 -17.53
CA GLY A 73 -15.30 2.28 -16.29
C GLY A 73 -14.85 3.32 -15.24
N ALA A 74 -13.56 3.61 -15.16
CA ALA A 74 -13.04 4.67 -14.30
C ALA A 74 -13.48 6.06 -14.79
N VAL A 75 -13.40 6.32 -16.11
CA VAL A 75 -13.84 7.58 -16.73
C VAL A 75 -15.32 7.80 -16.48
N GLN A 76 -16.17 6.78 -16.72
CA GLN A 76 -17.61 6.89 -16.49
C GLN A 76 -17.92 7.28 -15.06
N ARG A 77 -17.33 6.59 -14.08
CA ARG A 77 -17.55 6.92 -12.65
C ARG A 77 -17.03 8.30 -12.28
N CYS A 78 -15.94 8.75 -12.86
CA CYS A 78 -15.47 10.13 -12.68
C CYS A 78 -16.49 11.17 -13.19
N VAL A 79 -17.19 10.89 -14.29
CA VAL A 79 -18.30 11.72 -14.77
C VAL A 79 -19.46 11.63 -13.78
N ASP A 80 -19.87 10.43 -13.38
CA ASP A 80 -21.00 10.19 -12.47
C ASP A 80 -20.78 10.86 -11.10
N PHE A 81 -19.55 10.88 -10.59
CA PHE A 81 -19.18 11.64 -9.38
C PHE A 81 -19.52 13.12 -9.48
N ASN A 82 -19.48 13.69 -10.67
CA ASN A 82 -19.67 15.12 -10.93
C ASN A 82 -21.08 15.47 -11.41
N THR A 83 -21.94 14.50 -11.72
CA THR A 83 -23.33 14.76 -12.18
C THR A 83 -24.31 14.99 -11.03
N THR A 84 -23.92 14.69 -9.80
CA THR A 84 -24.66 15.06 -8.60
C THR A 84 -24.04 16.30 -7.95
N ASN A 85 -24.88 17.09 -7.25
CA ASN A 85 -24.40 18.34 -6.65
C ASN A 85 -23.15 18.11 -5.76
N ILE A 86 -22.15 18.97 -5.94
CA ILE A 86 -20.94 19.03 -5.12
C ILE A 86 -21.06 20.28 -4.24
N ASP A 87 -21.31 20.04 -2.94
CA ASP A 87 -21.32 21.02 -1.87
C ASP A 87 -20.12 20.72 -0.95
N ALA A 88 -18.93 21.05 -1.42
CA ALA A 88 -17.67 20.82 -0.70
C ALA A 88 -16.72 22.00 -0.91
N ASP A 89 -15.89 22.28 0.10
CA ASP A 89 -14.90 23.35 0.08
C ASP A 89 -13.65 22.96 -0.73
N LEU A 90 -13.39 21.65 -0.90
CA LEU A 90 -12.30 21.10 -1.71
C LEU A 90 -12.59 19.66 -2.12
N VAL A 91 -11.89 19.18 -3.16
CA VAL A 91 -11.88 17.77 -3.58
C VAL A 91 -10.52 17.14 -3.33
N HIS A 92 -10.51 15.93 -2.76
CA HIS A 92 -9.30 15.14 -2.52
C HIS A 92 -9.38 13.80 -3.25
N CYS A 93 -8.45 13.56 -4.17
CA CYS A 93 -8.40 12.37 -5.01
C CYS A 93 -7.31 11.40 -4.61
N HIS A 94 -7.60 10.10 -4.79
CA HIS A 94 -6.69 8.99 -4.51
C HIS A 94 -6.62 8.05 -5.70
N THR A 95 -5.42 7.81 -6.21
CA THR A 95 -5.11 7.01 -7.41
C THR A 95 -5.63 7.62 -8.72
N TRP A 96 -4.98 7.28 -9.84
CA TRP A 96 -5.34 7.78 -11.17
C TRP A 96 -6.79 7.50 -11.56
N TYR A 97 -7.40 6.44 -11.02
CA TYR A 97 -8.80 6.06 -11.29
C TYR A 97 -9.81 7.16 -10.94
N SER A 98 -9.48 8.04 -9.99
CA SER A 98 -10.35 9.13 -9.55
C SER A 98 -9.86 10.53 -9.99
N HIS A 99 -8.63 10.64 -10.49
CA HIS A 99 -8.01 11.91 -10.83
C HIS A 99 -8.80 12.72 -11.84
N PHE A 100 -9.36 12.06 -12.88
CA PHE A 100 -10.21 12.75 -13.86
C PHE A 100 -11.45 13.37 -13.20
N GLY A 101 -12.05 12.69 -12.23
CA GLY A 101 -13.17 13.24 -11.44
C GLY A 101 -12.77 14.49 -10.65
N GLY A 102 -11.55 14.50 -10.09
CA GLY A 102 -11.01 15.67 -9.39
C GLY A 102 -10.74 16.86 -10.31
N ILE A 103 -10.25 16.62 -11.54
CA ILE A 103 -10.08 17.65 -12.56
C ILE A 103 -11.44 18.26 -12.90
N LEU A 104 -12.48 17.43 -13.12
CA LEU A 104 -13.84 17.90 -13.40
C LEU A 104 -14.39 18.73 -12.23
N ALA A 105 -14.23 18.29 -11.01
CA ALA A 105 -14.68 19.02 -9.83
C ALA A 105 -13.99 20.39 -9.71
N LYS A 106 -12.67 20.44 -9.86
CA LYS A 106 -11.91 21.71 -9.86
C LYS A 106 -12.40 22.69 -10.93
N LEU A 107 -12.56 22.21 -12.16
CA LEU A 107 -12.90 23.11 -13.29
C LEU A 107 -14.35 23.55 -13.28
N ASN A 108 -15.28 22.68 -12.92
CA ASN A 108 -16.71 22.98 -13.01
C ASN A 108 -17.27 23.66 -11.74
N TYR A 109 -16.72 23.33 -10.57
CA TYR A 109 -17.20 23.89 -9.30
C TYR A 109 -16.25 24.91 -8.67
N GLY A 110 -15.05 25.10 -9.25
CA GLY A 110 -14.08 26.10 -8.79
C GLY A 110 -13.44 25.76 -7.43
N ILE A 111 -13.52 24.52 -6.97
CA ILE A 111 -12.98 24.10 -5.68
C ILE A 111 -11.53 23.61 -5.81
N PRO A 112 -10.67 23.81 -4.79
CA PRO A 112 -9.30 23.32 -4.78
C PRO A 112 -9.21 21.80 -4.95
N LEU A 113 -8.20 21.34 -5.70
CA LEU A 113 -7.88 19.93 -5.91
C LEU A 113 -6.66 19.54 -5.08
N VAL A 114 -6.84 18.58 -4.18
CA VAL A 114 -5.78 17.90 -3.44
C VAL A 114 -5.64 16.48 -3.97
N ILE A 115 -4.41 15.98 -4.09
CA ILE A 115 -4.12 14.61 -4.55
C ILE A 115 -3.19 13.93 -3.56
N THR A 116 -3.54 12.72 -3.10
CA THR A 116 -2.59 11.83 -2.42
C THR A 116 -2.04 10.81 -3.41
N THR A 117 -0.70 10.78 -3.54
CA THR A 117 0.01 9.82 -4.38
C THR A 117 0.38 8.58 -3.59
N HIS A 118 -0.34 7.47 -3.82
CA HIS A 118 -0.04 6.17 -3.23
C HIS A 118 0.98 5.38 -4.04
N SER A 119 1.11 5.68 -5.31
CA SER A 119 2.10 5.19 -6.27
C SER A 119 2.09 6.14 -7.46
N LEU A 120 3.12 6.09 -8.29
CA LEU A 120 3.21 6.87 -9.52
C LEU A 120 3.21 5.93 -10.72
N GLU A 121 2.34 6.18 -11.69
CA GLU A 121 2.19 5.32 -12.87
C GLU A 121 3.49 5.21 -13.70
N PRO A 122 4.31 6.27 -13.90
CA PRO A 122 5.59 6.14 -14.61
C PRO A 122 6.57 5.15 -13.94
N LEU A 123 6.45 4.92 -12.63
CA LEU A 123 7.28 3.97 -11.88
C LEU A 123 6.70 2.56 -11.83
N ARG A 124 5.64 2.29 -12.60
CA ARG A 124 4.93 1.00 -12.65
C ARG A 124 4.77 0.49 -14.07
N PRO A 125 5.84 0.38 -14.88
CA PRO A 125 5.75 0.05 -16.31
C PRO A 125 5.12 -1.32 -16.59
N TRP A 126 5.16 -2.24 -15.63
CA TRP A 126 4.46 -3.54 -15.70
C TRP A 126 2.92 -3.43 -15.74
N LYS A 127 2.36 -2.26 -15.38
CA LYS A 127 0.91 -1.99 -15.53
C LYS A 127 0.44 -2.05 -16.98
N ARG A 128 1.34 -1.90 -17.93
CA ARG A 128 1.01 -2.08 -19.36
C ARG A 128 0.55 -3.51 -19.67
N GLU A 129 1.04 -4.51 -18.94
CA GLU A 129 0.59 -5.91 -19.06
C GLU A 129 -0.91 -6.04 -18.69
N GLN A 130 -1.40 -5.23 -17.74
CA GLN A 130 -2.77 -5.25 -17.25
C GLN A 130 -3.72 -4.34 -18.03
N LEU A 131 -3.27 -3.16 -18.43
CA LEU A 131 -4.09 -2.09 -19.00
C LEU A 131 -3.93 -1.94 -20.52
N ALA A 132 -2.95 -2.62 -21.13
CA ALA A 132 -2.60 -2.44 -22.53
C ALA A 132 -2.44 -0.94 -22.91
N GLY A 133 -3.10 -0.44 -23.96
CA GLY A 133 -3.11 0.98 -24.33
C GLY A 133 -3.73 1.92 -23.29
N GLY A 134 -4.54 1.39 -22.38
CA GLY A 134 -5.10 2.17 -21.27
C GLY A 134 -4.06 2.67 -20.25
N TYR A 135 -2.86 2.06 -20.24
CA TYR A 135 -1.76 2.57 -19.43
C TYR A 135 -1.30 3.97 -19.89
N ASP A 136 -1.34 4.26 -21.17
CA ASP A 136 -1.01 5.62 -21.67
C ASP A 136 -2.03 6.66 -21.20
N PHE A 137 -3.31 6.27 -21.09
CA PHE A 137 -4.34 7.11 -20.48
C PHE A 137 -4.09 7.33 -18.99
N SER A 138 -3.72 6.29 -18.22
CA SER A 138 -3.43 6.45 -16.79
C SER A 138 -2.24 7.38 -16.54
N LEU A 139 -1.19 7.30 -17.37
CA LEU A 139 -0.05 8.23 -17.35
C LEU A 139 -0.49 9.68 -17.63
N TRP A 140 -1.30 9.88 -18.66
CA TRP A 140 -1.76 11.20 -19.03
C TRP A 140 -2.65 11.85 -17.97
N VAL A 141 -3.62 11.09 -17.42
CA VAL A 141 -4.53 11.65 -16.42
C VAL A 141 -3.84 11.92 -15.09
N GLU A 142 -2.91 11.06 -14.68
CA GLU A 142 -2.11 11.29 -13.47
C GLU A 142 -1.25 12.55 -13.60
N LYS A 143 -0.50 12.66 -14.72
CA LYS A 143 0.30 13.86 -15.01
C LYS A 143 -0.54 15.13 -14.97
N THR A 144 -1.64 15.16 -15.73
CA THR A 144 -2.51 16.32 -15.81
C THR A 144 -3.08 16.71 -14.45
N ALA A 145 -3.52 15.74 -13.66
CA ALA A 145 -4.10 16.00 -12.35
C ALA A 145 -3.06 16.54 -11.34
N LEU A 146 -1.85 15.96 -11.31
CA LEU A 146 -0.77 16.43 -10.43
C LEU A 146 -0.33 17.86 -10.78
N GLU A 147 -0.18 18.16 -12.06
CA GLU A 147 0.22 19.50 -12.52
C GLU A 147 -0.87 20.56 -12.25
N MET A 148 -2.16 20.17 -12.25
CA MET A 148 -3.30 21.02 -11.90
C MET A 148 -3.61 21.12 -10.41
N ALA A 149 -3.11 20.23 -9.58
CA ALA A 149 -3.43 20.17 -8.15
C ALA A 149 -2.98 21.42 -7.39
N ASP A 150 -3.79 21.90 -6.45
CA ASP A 150 -3.44 23.00 -5.54
C ASP A 150 -2.48 22.54 -4.43
N ALA A 151 -2.61 21.26 -4.03
CA ALA A 151 -1.64 20.60 -3.17
C ALA A 151 -1.55 19.11 -3.51
N ILE A 152 -0.34 18.55 -3.33
CA ILE A 152 -0.05 17.14 -3.54
C ILE A 152 0.50 16.57 -2.23
N ILE A 153 -0.09 15.49 -1.77
CA ILE A 153 0.40 14.72 -0.62
C ILE A 153 1.22 13.55 -1.15
N ALA A 154 2.51 13.59 -0.88
CA ALA A 154 3.42 12.48 -1.09
C ALA A 154 3.47 11.63 0.18
N VAL A 155 3.27 10.31 0.06
CA VAL A 155 3.25 9.40 1.22
C VAL A 155 4.64 9.16 1.83
N SER A 156 5.70 9.61 1.18
CA SER A 156 7.09 9.58 1.67
C SER A 156 7.93 10.69 1.05
N ALA A 157 9.09 10.98 1.62
CA ALA A 157 10.06 11.92 1.04
C ALA A 157 10.64 11.37 -0.29
N GLU A 158 10.73 10.03 -0.45
CA GLU A 158 11.11 9.42 -1.73
C GLU A 158 10.05 9.72 -2.79
N THR A 159 8.77 9.47 -2.49
CA THR A 159 7.65 9.79 -3.40
C THR A 159 7.64 11.27 -3.76
N LYS A 160 7.95 12.17 -2.82
CA LYS A 160 8.09 13.61 -3.12
C LYS A 160 9.18 13.86 -4.16
N ARG A 161 10.38 13.27 -3.99
CA ARG A 161 11.48 13.40 -4.98
C ARG A 161 11.09 12.85 -6.35
N ASP A 162 10.37 11.72 -6.38
CA ASP A 162 9.89 11.13 -7.62
C ASP A 162 8.90 12.05 -8.34
N ILE A 163 7.96 12.67 -7.59
CA ILE A 163 7.01 13.65 -8.15
C ILE A 163 7.76 14.84 -8.76
N GLU A 164 8.70 15.42 -8.01
CA GLU A 164 9.50 16.57 -8.45
C GLU A 164 10.39 16.25 -9.67
N LYS A 165 10.81 14.99 -9.83
CA LYS A 165 11.61 14.52 -10.97
C LYS A 165 10.76 14.25 -12.21
N LEU A 166 9.54 13.72 -12.05
CA LEU A 166 8.75 13.14 -13.13
C LEU A 166 7.70 14.10 -13.71
N PHE A 167 7.30 15.12 -12.95
CA PHE A 167 6.20 16.03 -13.32
C PHE A 167 6.62 17.49 -13.16
N ASP A 168 6.01 18.36 -13.97
CA ASP A 168 6.21 19.81 -13.90
C ASP A 168 5.32 20.41 -12.79
N VAL A 169 5.76 20.24 -11.53
CA VAL A 169 5.05 20.70 -10.34
C VAL A 169 5.92 21.63 -9.50
N ASP A 170 5.33 22.70 -8.94
CA ASP A 170 6.03 23.52 -7.94
C ASP A 170 6.28 22.71 -6.68
N PRO A 171 7.55 22.50 -6.25
CA PRO A 171 7.90 21.77 -5.03
C PRO A 171 7.18 22.26 -3.76
N LYS A 172 6.75 23.54 -3.74
CA LYS A 172 5.99 24.13 -2.62
C LYS A 172 4.57 23.57 -2.50
N ARG A 173 4.04 22.97 -3.56
CA ARG A 173 2.74 22.29 -3.54
C ARG A 173 2.83 20.83 -3.11
N VAL A 174 4.06 20.26 -2.99
CA VAL A 174 4.26 18.86 -2.64
C VAL A 174 4.60 18.72 -1.16
N HIS A 175 3.71 18.12 -0.40
CA HIS A 175 3.78 17.95 1.05
C HIS A 175 3.96 16.49 1.43
N VAL A 176 4.91 16.18 2.32
CA VAL A 176 5.06 14.81 2.83
C VAL A 176 4.11 14.60 4.01
N ILE A 177 3.12 13.74 3.80
CA ILE A 177 2.23 13.26 4.86
C ILE A 177 2.16 11.74 4.74
N HIS A 178 2.73 11.04 5.71
CA HIS A 178 2.83 9.58 5.74
C HIS A 178 1.44 8.93 5.88
N ASN A 179 1.36 7.63 5.58
CA ASN A 179 0.22 6.82 5.97
C ASN A 179 0.25 6.58 7.48
N GLY A 180 -0.91 6.28 8.05
CA GLY A 180 -1.05 5.91 9.44
C GLY A 180 -1.23 4.41 9.64
N ILE A 181 -1.30 4.03 10.92
CA ILE A 181 -1.70 2.70 11.40
C ILE A 181 -2.71 2.84 12.52
N ASP A 182 -3.70 1.95 12.58
CA ASP A 182 -4.61 1.85 13.70
C ASP A 182 -3.97 0.96 14.78
N LEU A 183 -3.61 1.58 15.90
CA LEU A 183 -2.88 0.94 16.98
C LEU A 183 -3.76 0.19 17.97
N GLU A 184 -5.07 0.41 17.94
CA GLU A 184 -6.06 -0.37 18.68
C GLU A 184 -6.35 -1.69 17.96
N GLU A 185 -6.44 -1.63 16.64
CA GLU A 185 -6.67 -2.79 15.80
C GLU A 185 -5.40 -3.62 15.62
N TYR A 186 -4.29 -2.99 15.17
CA TYR A 186 -2.99 -3.65 15.01
C TYR A 186 -2.21 -3.60 16.32
N ARG A 187 -2.30 -4.66 17.06
CA ARG A 187 -1.56 -4.91 18.31
C ARG A 187 -1.24 -6.38 18.43
N LYS A 188 -0.26 -6.69 19.24
CA LYS A 188 0.06 -8.08 19.54
C LYS A 188 -1.13 -8.75 20.22
N VAL A 189 -1.52 -9.93 19.72
CA VAL A 189 -2.61 -10.76 20.24
C VAL A 189 -2.08 -12.15 20.60
N ASP A 190 -2.77 -12.82 21.52
CA ASP A 190 -2.43 -14.19 21.96
C ASP A 190 -3.25 -15.26 21.21
N ALA A 191 -4.26 -14.84 20.40
CA ALA A 191 -5.06 -15.75 19.59
C ALA A 191 -4.19 -16.49 18.56
N ILE A 192 -4.50 -17.76 18.29
CA ILE A 192 -3.75 -18.66 17.41
C ILE A 192 -4.65 -19.44 16.45
N ASP A 193 -5.92 -19.05 16.31
CA ASP A 193 -6.91 -19.81 15.54
C ASP A 193 -6.52 -19.91 14.05
N ALA A 194 -6.01 -18.82 13.49
CA ALA A 194 -5.53 -18.78 12.12
C ALA A 194 -4.29 -19.68 11.92
N LEU A 195 -3.37 -19.69 12.89
CA LEU A 195 -2.16 -20.53 12.83
C LEU A 195 -2.54 -22.01 12.86
N VAL A 196 -3.42 -22.40 13.78
CA VAL A 196 -3.89 -23.79 13.92
C VAL A 196 -4.63 -24.27 12.68
N ARG A 197 -5.53 -23.41 12.14
CA ARG A 197 -6.27 -23.70 10.90
C ARG A 197 -5.33 -24.02 9.74
N ASP A 198 -4.23 -23.24 9.61
CA ASP A 198 -3.29 -23.35 8.50
C ASP A 198 -2.12 -24.31 8.80
N GLY A 199 -2.18 -25.06 9.92
CA GLY A 199 -1.19 -26.07 10.31
C GLY A 199 0.17 -25.48 10.72
N ILE A 200 0.19 -24.22 11.13
CA ILE A 200 1.39 -23.53 11.61
C ILE A 200 1.54 -23.76 13.10
N ASP A 201 2.68 -24.27 13.53
CA ASP A 201 2.97 -24.51 14.94
C ASP A 201 3.30 -23.17 15.64
N PRO A 202 2.44 -22.67 16.56
CA PRO A 202 2.63 -21.38 17.21
C PRO A 202 3.86 -21.32 18.14
N GLU A 203 4.38 -22.47 18.58
CA GLU A 203 5.55 -22.54 19.44
C GLU A 203 6.86 -22.42 18.65
N LYS A 204 6.82 -22.58 17.33
CA LYS A 204 7.99 -22.46 16.46
C LYS A 204 8.12 -21.06 15.88
N PRO A 205 9.27 -20.40 16.07
CA PRO A 205 9.52 -19.12 15.41
C PRO A 205 9.53 -19.29 13.90
N TYR A 206 8.71 -18.53 13.17
CA TYR A 206 8.62 -18.57 11.71
C TYR A 206 8.89 -17.23 11.06
N LEU A 207 9.30 -17.28 9.80
CA LEU A 207 9.37 -16.14 8.90
C LEU A 207 8.00 -15.92 8.26
N LEU A 208 7.53 -14.68 8.25
CA LEU A 208 6.27 -14.29 7.64
C LEU A 208 6.49 -13.34 6.44
N PHE A 209 5.78 -13.60 5.35
CA PHE A 209 5.49 -12.64 4.28
C PHE A 209 3.99 -12.44 4.19
N VAL A 210 3.54 -11.18 4.04
CA VAL A 210 2.14 -10.83 3.77
C VAL A 210 2.10 -9.90 2.56
N GLY A 211 1.29 -10.24 1.56
CA GLY A 211 1.13 -9.39 0.40
C GLY A 211 0.66 -10.14 -0.84
N ARG A 212 0.50 -9.42 -1.96
CA ARG A 212 0.14 -10.03 -3.24
C ARG A 212 1.37 -10.62 -3.95
N VAL A 213 1.15 -11.63 -4.78
CA VAL A 213 2.20 -12.16 -5.66
C VAL A 213 2.35 -11.21 -6.86
N THR A 214 3.23 -10.22 -6.73
CA THR A 214 3.48 -9.21 -7.77
C THR A 214 4.99 -8.95 -7.92
N ARG A 215 5.40 -8.46 -9.09
CA ARG A 215 6.80 -8.02 -9.32
C ARG A 215 7.20 -6.95 -8.30
N GLN A 216 6.29 -6.01 -8.03
CA GLN A 216 6.49 -4.92 -7.07
C GLN A 216 6.86 -5.43 -5.67
N LYS A 217 6.16 -6.47 -5.19
CA LYS A 217 6.35 -7.02 -3.83
C LYS A 217 7.59 -7.90 -3.70
N GLY A 218 8.22 -8.29 -4.81
CA GLY A 218 9.50 -9.00 -4.81
C GLY A 218 9.50 -10.38 -4.15
N ILE A 219 8.32 -10.99 -3.94
CA ILE A 219 8.16 -12.27 -3.24
C ILE A 219 9.03 -13.39 -3.84
N VAL A 220 9.22 -13.40 -5.15
CA VAL A 220 10.07 -14.39 -5.83
C VAL A 220 11.52 -14.34 -5.33
N HIS A 221 12.03 -13.15 -5.01
CA HIS A 221 13.37 -12.99 -4.43
C HIS A 221 13.45 -13.58 -3.01
N LEU A 222 12.37 -13.45 -2.22
CA LEU A 222 12.27 -14.09 -0.92
C LEU A 222 12.24 -15.61 -1.05
N VAL A 223 11.42 -16.14 -1.97
CA VAL A 223 11.37 -17.60 -2.21
C VAL A 223 12.72 -18.13 -2.67
N ARG A 224 13.42 -17.41 -3.55
CA ARG A 224 14.80 -17.76 -3.94
C ARG A 224 15.79 -17.64 -2.79
N ALA A 225 15.56 -16.77 -1.80
CA ALA A 225 16.41 -16.64 -0.61
C ALA A 225 16.30 -17.84 0.32
N ILE A 226 15.20 -18.62 0.27
CA ILE A 226 14.95 -19.79 1.15
C ILE A 226 16.11 -20.79 1.12
N GLN A 227 16.75 -20.99 -0.03
CA GLN A 227 17.88 -21.91 -0.14
C GLN A 227 19.10 -21.51 0.69
N PHE A 228 19.19 -20.25 1.12
CA PHE A 228 20.28 -19.71 1.96
C PHE A 228 19.86 -19.52 3.42
N MET A 229 18.61 -19.86 3.75
CA MET A 229 18.09 -19.82 5.11
C MET A 229 18.34 -21.15 5.81
N ASP A 230 18.40 -21.09 7.14
CA ASP A 230 18.47 -22.27 7.98
C ASP A 230 17.23 -23.16 7.72
N PRO A 231 17.41 -24.45 7.44
CA PRO A 231 16.29 -25.33 7.06
C PRO A 231 15.27 -25.57 8.18
N ASP A 232 15.64 -25.35 9.44
CA ASP A 232 14.75 -25.60 10.58
C ASP A 232 13.69 -24.50 10.78
N PHE A 233 13.86 -23.33 10.16
CA PHE A 233 12.90 -22.23 10.31
C PHE A 233 11.70 -22.38 9.37
N PRO A 234 10.46 -22.50 9.90
CA PRO A 234 9.26 -22.47 9.09
C PRO A 234 9.10 -21.14 8.34
N ILE A 235 8.52 -21.21 7.15
CA ILE A 235 8.26 -20.06 6.30
C ILE A 235 6.78 -20.00 5.97
N VAL A 236 6.13 -18.89 6.29
CA VAL A 236 4.72 -18.66 6.05
C VAL A 236 4.61 -17.56 4.98
N LEU A 237 4.01 -17.90 3.86
CA LEU A 237 3.74 -16.99 2.75
C LEU A 237 2.22 -16.76 2.69
N CYS A 238 1.72 -15.70 3.33
CA CYS A 238 0.36 -15.24 3.19
C CYS A 238 0.30 -14.36 1.93
N ALA A 239 0.08 -15.01 0.78
CA ALA A 239 0.24 -14.39 -0.52
C ALA A 239 -0.88 -14.83 -1.46
N GLY A 240 -1.83 -13.93 -1.71
CA GLY A 240 -2.98 -14.17 -2.59
C GLY A 240 -2.59 -14.34 -4.07
N ALA A 241 -3.60 -14.45 -4.92
CA ALA A 241 -3.43 -14.73 -6.33
C ALA A 241 -2.42 -13.82 -7.05
N PRO A 242 -1.62 -14.38 -7.98
CA PRO A 242 -0.70 -13.60 -8.80
C PRO A 242 -1.42 -12.59 -9.70
N ASP A 243 -0.79 -11.41 -9.89
CA ASP A 243 -1.36 -10.34 -10.73
C ASP A 243 -1.35 -10.70 -12.24
N THR A 244 -0.40 -11.52 -12.70
CA THR A 244 -0.29 -11.97 -14.10
C THR A 244 0.17 -13.43 -14.20
N PRO A 245 -0.09 -14.13 -15.31
CA PRO A 245 0.37 -15.50 -15.53
C PRO A 245 1.89 -15.66 -15.44
N GLU A 246 2.65 -14.68 -15.93
CA GLU A 246 4.13 -14.72 -15.94
C GLU A 246 4.71 -14.73 -14.53
N ILE A 247 4.18 -13.90 -13.61
CA ILE A 247 4.64 -13.91 -12.22
C ILE A 247 4.16 -15.16 -11.47
N ALA A 248 3.01 -15.74 -11.87
CA ALA A 248 2.53 -17.01 -11.35
C ALA A 248 3.49 -18.14 -11.67
N GLU A 249 3.92 -18.24 -12.94
CA GLU A 249 4.87 -19.25 -13.39
C GLU A 249 6.21 -19.13 -12.67
N GLU A 250 6.77 -17.91 -12.59
CA GLU A 250 8.03 -17.63 -11.90
C GLU A 250 7.96 -17.98 -10.41
N MET A 251 6.84 -17.70 -9.75
CA MET A 251 6.61 -18.04 -8.33
C MET A 251 6.54 -19.54 -8.13
N ASN A 252 5.77 -20.25 -8.97
CA ASN A 252 5.61 -21.70 -8.89
C ASN A 252 6.93 -22.44 -9.10
N GLU A 253 7.74 -22.03 -10.09
CA GLU A 253 9.08 -22.59 -10.33
C GLU A 253 9.99 -22.39 -9.12
N ALA A 254 10.04 -21.17 -8.58
CA ALA A 254 10.88 -20.85 -7.43
C ALA A 254 10.45 -21.64 -6.18
N LEU A 255 9.13 -21.76 -5.95
CA LEU A 255 8.57 -22.51 -4.82
C LEU A 255 8.85 -24.01 -4.95
N ALA A 256 8.63 -24.60 -6.13
CA ALA A 256 8.91 -26.01 -6.39
C ALA A 256 10.40 -26.33 -6.17
N ALA A 257 11.30 -25.42 -6.54
CA ALA A 257 12.74 -25.58 -6.26
C ALA A 257 13.07 -25.54 -4.78
N ALA A 258 12.39 -24.67 -4.00
CA ALA A 258 12.56 -24.58 -2.54
C ALA A 258 11.99 -25.82 -1.82
N GLN A 259 10.80 -26.28 -2.21
CA GLN A 259 10.10 -27.44 -1.63
C GLN A 259 10.84 -28.78 -1.83
N LYS A 260 11.67 -28.89 -2.89
CA LYS A 260 12.57 -30.06 -3.04
C LYS A 260 13.58 -30.20 -1.92
N LYS A 261 13.90 -29.10 -1.22
CA LYS A 261 14.95 -29.05 -0.18
C LYS A 261 14.40 -29.03 1.23
N ARG A 262 13.11 -28.64 1.41
CA ARG A 262 12.47 -28.51 2.73
C ARG A 262 10.95 -28.57 2.63
N SER A 263 10.29 -29.09 3.68
CA SER A 263 8.84 -29.31 3.74
C SER A 263 8.08 -28.27 4.60
N ASN A 264 8.80 -27.37 5.32
CA ASN A 264 8.21 -26.42 6.25
C ASN A 264 7.97 -25.04 5.62
N ILE A 265 7.42 -25.04 4.39
CA ILE A 265 6.96 -23.85 3.69
C ILE A 265 5.42 -23.94 3.58
N PHE A 266 4.75 -22.99 4.21
CA PHE A 266 3.29 -22.86 4.22
C PHE A 266 2.91 -21.71 3.31
N TRP A 267 2.14 -21.99 2.26
CA TRP A 267 1.62 -20.96 1.36
C TRP A 267 0.10 -20.87 1.52
N ILE A 268 -0.37 -19.73 2.03
CA ILE A 268 -1.78 -19.39 2.20
C ILE A 268 -2.15 -18.51 1.01
N GLU A 269 -2.90 -19.09 0.06
CA GLU A 269 -3.27 -18.43 -1.21
C GLU A 269 -4.55 -17.61 -1.08
N GLU A 270 -5.38 -17.90 -0.09
CA GLU A 270 -6.61 -17.16 0.16
C GLU A 270 -6.33 -15.77 0.78
N MET A 271 -7.23 -14.84 0.52
CA MET A 271 -7.20 -13.55 1.19
C MET A 271 -7.76 -13.72 2.59
N LEU A 272 -6.88 -13.67 3.58
CA LEU A 272 -7.26 -13.74 4.99
C LEU A 272 -7.97 -12.45 5.43
N ASP A 273 -8.88 -12.60 6.38
CA ASP A 273 -9.44 -11.46 7.08
C ASP A 273 -8.38 -10.78 7.98
N ARG A 274 -8.67 -9.58 8.41
CA ARG A 274 -7.72 -8.78 9.17
C ARG A 274 -7.34 -9.38 10.53
N PRO A 275 -8.27 -9.94 11.33
CA PRO A 275 -7.92 -10.64 12.56
C PRO A 275 -6.91 -11.76 12.35
N ALA A 276 -7.11 -12.62 11.35
CA ALA A 276 -6.18 -13.70 11.03
C ALA A 276 -4.79 -13.18 10.61
N VAL A 277 -4.72 -12.10 9.84
CA VAL A 277 -3.44 -11.47 9.48
C VAL A 277 -2.73 -10.90 10.71
N ILE A 278 -3.46 -10.32 11.67
CA ILE A 278 -2.90 -9.81 12.93
C ILE A 278 -2.34 -10.96 13.80
N GLU A 279 -3.03 -12.10 13.83
CA GLU A 279 -2.49 -13.31 14.49
C GLU A 279 -1.17 -13.75 13.86
N LEU A 280 -1.11 -13.83 12.51
CA LEU A 280 0.14 -14.16 11.80
C LEU A 280 1.27 -13.17 12.12
N TYR A 281 1.01 -11.86 12.14
CA TYR A 281 2.02 -10.88 12.56
C TYR A 281 2.45 -11.09 14.00
N SER A 282 1.50 -11.29 14.93
CA SER A 282 1.76 -11.34 16.38
C SER A 282 2.66 -12.50 16.80
N HIS A 283 2.59 -13.62 16.10
CA HIS A 283 3.35 -14.83 16.36
C HIS A 283 4.57 -15.01 15.46
N ALA A 284 4.71 -14.19 14.40
CA ALA A 284 5.88 -14.24 13.54
C ALA A 284 7.15 -13.83 14.29
N ALA A 285 8.22 -14.60 14.10
CA ALA A 285 9.53 -14.24 14.61
C ALA A 285 10.15 -13.08 13.80
N VAL A 286 9.95 -13.10 12.48
CA VAL A 286 10.44 -12.08 11.54
C VAL A 286 9.40 -11.89 10.45
N PHE A 287 9.07 -10.63 10.16
CA PHE A 287 8.34 -10.25 8.96
C PHE A 287 9.32 -9.82 7.87
N CYS A 288 9.15 -10.30 6.64
CA CYS A 288 9.98 -9.90 5.51
C CYS A 288 9.19 -9.14 4.45
N CYS A 289 9.69 -7.95 4.09
CA CYS A 289 9.17 -7.12 3.01
C CYS A 289 10.22 -6.92 1.91
N PRO A 290 10.32 -7.85 0.92
CA PRO A 290 11.37 -7.83 -0.10
C PRO A 290 11.00 -6.96 -1.32
N SER A 291 10.14 -5.95 -1.14
CA SER A 291 9.62 -5.11 -2.22
C SER A 291 10.73 -4.46 -3.03
N ILE A 292 10.56 -4.40 -4.36
CA ILE A 292 11.47 -3.67 -5.26
C ILE A 292 10.97 -2.24 -5.55
N TYR A 293 9.71 -1.98 -5.32
CA TYR A 293 9.11 -0.64 -5.34
C TYR A 293 8.06 -0.55 -4.23
N GLU A 294 8.22 0.40 -3.31
CA GLU A 294 7.30 0.57 -2.18
C GLU A 294 7.22 2.06 -1.82
N PRO A 295 6.18 2.76 -2.26
CA PRO A 295 6.02 4.19 -1.98
C PRO A 295 6.02 4.55 -0.50
N PHE A 296 5.46 3.67 0.35
CA PHE A 296 5.47 3.84 1.80
C PHE A 296 5.77 2.56 2.57
N GLY A 297 4.95 1.51 2.41
CA GLY A 297 5.14 0.22 3.07
C GLY A 297 4.31 0.04 4.34
N ILE A 298 2.99 0.22 4.26
CA ILE A 298 2.04 0.04 5.38
C ILE A 298 2.23 -1.31 6.06
N ILE A 299 2.46 -2.39 5.31
CA ILE A 299 2.65 -3.75 5.84
C ILE A 299 3.81 -3.85 6.84
N ASN A 300 4.84 -2.98 6.71
CA ASN A 300 5.90 -2.90 7.72
C ASN A 300 5.40 -2.26 9.02
N LEU A 301 4.50 -1.26 8.93
CA LEU A 301 3.87 -0.67 10.11
C LEU A 301 2.94 -1.67 10.81
N GLU A 302 2.21 -2.49 10.05
CA GLU A 302 1.35 -3.55 10.58
C GLU A 302 2.17 -4.55 11.41
N ALA A 303 3.28 -5.05 10.85
CA ALA A 303 4.20 -5.91 11.56
C ALA A 303 4.80 -5.24 12.81
N MET A 304 5.26 -3.99 12.68
CA MET A 304 5.83 -3.22 13.79
C MET A 304 4.80 -2.96 14.89
N ALA A 305 3.54 -2.68 14.53
CA ALA A 305 2.45 -2.47 15.47
C ALA A 305 2.13 -3.75 16.28
N CYS A 306 2.32 -4.92 15.68
CA CYS A 306 2.22 -6.23 16.34
C CYS A 306 3.52 -6.68 17.04
N GLU A 307 4.49 -5.79 17.24
CA GLU A 307 5.80 -6.05 17.86
C GLU A 307 6.66 -7.09 17.11
N THR A 308 6.49 -7.22 15.81
CA THR A 308 7.25 -8.15 14.98
C THR A 308 8.49 -7.48 14.40
N ALA A 309 9.64 -8.12 14.51
CA ALA A 309 10.90 -7.63 13.95
C ALA A 309 10.84 -7.69 12.40
N VAL A 310 11.34 -6.66 11.74
CA VAL A 310 11.24 -6.51 10.28
C VAL A 310 12.57 -6.70 9.60
N VAL A 311 12.57 -7.43 8.47
CA VAL A 311 13.63 -7.40 7.45
C VAL A 311 13.00 -6.88 6.16
N ALA A 312 13.48 -5.77 5.65
CA ALA A 312 12.87 -5.16 4.47
C ALA A 312 13.91 -4.64 3.47
N SER A 313 13.50 -4.49 2.23
CA SER A 313 14.30 -3.81 1.20
C SER A 313 14.52 -2.35 1.54
N ALA A 314 15.70 -1.82 1.26
CA ALA A 314 16.02 -0.40 1.44
C ALA A 314 15.49 0.46 0.27
N VAL A 315 14.19 0.39 -0.04
CA VAL A 315 13.56 1.12 -1.15
C VAL A 315 12.42 2.03 -0.69
N GLY A 316 12.19 3.10 -1.44
CA GLY A 316 11.05 3.99 -1.26
C GLY A 316 10.84 4.45 0.18
N GLY A 317 9.59 4.50 0.61
CA GLY A 317 9.19 4.91 1.95
C GLY A 317 9.50 3.90 3.05
N ILE A 318 9.88 2.65 2.72
CA ILE A 318 10.32 1.67 3.73
C ILE A 318 11.46 2.25 4.59
N LYS A 319 12.37 3.02 3.99
CA LYS A 319 13.49 3.68 4.69
C LYS A 319 13.04 4.72 5.73
N GLU A 320 11.81 5.21 5.63
CA GLU A 320 11.21 6.15 6.57
C GLU A 320 10.40 5.44 7.66
N VAL A 321 9.91 4.25 7.38
CA VAL A 321 9.17 3.40 8.32
C VAL A 321 10.13 2.61 9.20
N VAL A 322 11.02 1.83 8.59
CA VAL A 322 11.98 0.96 9.30
C VAL A 322 13.29 1.69 9.52
N VAL A 323 13.78 1.70 10.76
CA VAL A 323 15.10 2.25 11.13
C VAL A 323 16.09 1.10 11.24
N ASP A 324 17.07 1.09 10.30
CA ASP A 324 18.06 0.01 10.22
C ASP A 324 18.84 -0.16 11.54
N GLY A 325 18.96 -1.41 11.99
CA GLY A 325 19.62 -1.79 13.25
C GLY A 325 18.89 -1.36 14.53
N LYS A 326 17.67 -0.77 14.43
CA LYS A 326 16.88 -0.35 15.61
C LYS A 326 15.49 -0.98 15.64
N THR A 327 14.73 -0.89 14.56
CA THR A 327 13.36 -1.46 14.47
C THR A 327 13.30 -2.64 13.50
N GLY A 328 14.38 -2.90 12.78
CA GLY A 328 14.51 -3.95 11.79
C GLY A 328 15.85 -3.88 11.08
N PHE A 329 16.00 -4.66 10.01
CA PHE A 329 17.12 -4.55 9.09
C PHE A 329 16.65 -4.11 7.71
N LEU A 330 17.41 -3.19 7.10
CA LEU A 330 17.24 -2.76 5.72
C LEU A 330 18.30 -3.45 4.83
N VAL A 331 17.83 -4.11 3.78
CA VAL A 331 18.68 -4.79 2.80
C VAL A 331 18.80 -3.92 1.55
N PRO A 332 20.00 -3.48 1.17
CA PRO A 332 20.21 -2.69 -0.03
C PRO A 332 19.72 -3.39 -1.30
N VAL A 333 19.16 -2.62 -2.20
CA VAL A 333 18.70 -3.06 -3.52
C VAL A 333 19.48 -2.34 -4.60
N ASP A 334 20.20 -3.09 -5.42
CA ASP A 334 20.94 -2.57 -6.55
C ASP A 334 20.17 -2.84 -7.84
N PHE A 335 19.73 -1.77 -8.53
CA PHE A 335 19.01 -1.86 -9.80
C PHE A 335 19.95 -1.80 -11.01
N ALA A 336 19.58 -2.47 -12.09
CA ALA A 336 20.28 -2.41 -13.37
C ALA A 336 19.84 -1.16 -14.15
N GLY A 337 20.53 -0.05 -13.95
CA GLY A 337 20.19 1.25 -14.54
C GLY A 337 18.87 1.81 -13.98
N ASP A 338 18.13 2.54 -14.81
CA ASP A 338 16.84 3.14 -14.44
C ASP A 338 15.66 2.15 -14.54
N THR A 339 15.89 0.86 -14.31
CA THR A 339 14.88 -0.19 -14.35
C THR A 339 14.61 -0.72 -12.95
N PHE A 340 13.46 -1.38 -12.75
CA PHE A 340 13.16 -2.13 -11.52
C PHE A 340 13.70 -3.57 -11.56
N LYS A 341 14.60 -3.88 -12.48
CA LYS A 341 15.31 -5.16 -12.52
C LYS A 341 16.54 -5.08 -11.61
N LEU A 342 16.69 -6.09 -10.76
CA LEU A 342 17.88 -6.18 -9.91
C LEU A 342 19.14 -6.43 -10.75
N ALA A 343 20.20 -5.69 -10.45
CA ALA A 343 21.52 -5.92 -11.07
C ALA A 343 22.07 -7.30 -10.69
N ASN A 344 21.85 -7.73 -9.46
CA ASN A 344 22.26 -9.04 -8.97
C ASN A 344 21.17 -9.67 -8.06
N PRO A 345 20.18 -10.38 -8.62
CA PRO A 345 19.09 -11.00 -7.86
C PRO A 345 19.57 -12.03 -6.84
N GLU A 346 20.63 -12.78 -7.13
CA GLU A 346 21.17 -13.79 -6.22
C GLU A 346 21.81 -13.14 -4.99
N LYS A 347 22.59 -12.06 -5.18
CA LYS A 347 23.17 -11.29 -4.07
C LYS A 347 22.07 -10.76 -3.15
N PHE A 348 21.04 -10.17 -3.72
CA PHE A 348 19.91 -9.65 -2.93
C PHE A 348 19.22 -10.77 -2.12
N SER A 349 18.98 -11.94 -2.73
CA SER A 349 18.41 -13.09 -2.02
C SER A 349 19.31 -13.59 -0.89
N ARG A 350 20.65 -13.61 -1.10
CA ARG A 350 21.63 -13.98 -0.05
C ARG A 350 21.65 -12.96 1.10
N ASP A 351 21.61 -11.67 0.78
CA ASP A 351 21.61 -10.60 1.77
C ASP A 351 20.31 -10.60 2.61
N LEU A 352 19.15 -10.84 1.98
CA LEU A 352 17.88 -11.07 2.69
C LEU A 352 18.00 -12.25 3.66
N ALA A 353 18.46 -13.41 3.17
CA ALA A 353 18.61 -14.60 3.98
C ALA A 353 19.57 -14.40 5.16
N ALA A 354 20.67 -13.67 4.96
CA ALA A 354 21.63 -13.37 6.02
C ALA A 354 20.99 -12.57 7.17
N ARG A 355 20.19 -11.53 6.86
CA ARG A 355 19.49 -10.73 7.86
C ARG A 355 18.36 -11.49 8.55
N ILE A 356 17.61 -12.29 7.78
CA ILE A 356 16.57 -13.17 8.33
C ILE A 356 17.19 -14.18 9.29
N ASN A 357 18.23 -14.91 8.89
CA ASN A 357 18.93 -15.87 9.75
C ASN A 357 19.48 -15.21 11.03
N GLN A 358 20.00 -13.97 10.93
CA GLN A 358 20.50 -13.23 12.10
C GLN A 358 19.40 -12.98 13.13
N LEU A 359 18.20 -12.56 12.70
CA LEU A 359 17.05 -12.34 13.59
C LEU A 359 16.45 -13.67 14.07
N MET A 360 16.28 -14.64 13.18
CA MET A 360 15.70 -15.93 13.54
C MET A 360 16.48 -16.63 14.66
N LYS A 361 17.81 -16.52 14.65
CA LYS A 361 18.71 -17.11 15.66
C LYS A 361 18.84 -16.27 16.95
N ASN A 362 18.31 -15.04 16.99
CA ASN A 362 18.51 -14.14 18.13
C ASN A 362 17.20 -13.60 18.70
N GLY A 363 16.57 -14.34 19.61
CA GLY A 363 15.29 -13.96 20.23
C GLY A 363 15.33 -12.61 20.96
N LYS A 364 16.43 -12.31 21.68
CA LYS A 364 16.59 -11.03 22.39
C LYS A 364 16.62 -9.84 21.42
N LEU A 365 17.25 -10.02 20.26
CA LEU A 365 17.30 -8.96 19.24
C LEU A 365 15.94 -8.77 18.58
N ARG A 366 15.20 -9.85 18.31
CA ARG A 366 13.81 -9.79 17.79
C ARG A 366 12.91 -8.99 18.72
N GLU A 367 12.92 -9.35 20.02
CA GLU A 367 12.11 -8.65 21.03
C GLU A 367 12.48 -7.17 21.12
N LYS A 368 13.76 -6.85 21.12
CA LYS A 368 14.24 -5.45 21.11
C LYS A 368 13.73 -4.69 19.89
N PHE A 369 13.82 -5.27 18.69
CA PHE A 369 13.39 -4.63 17.46
C PHE A 369 11.85 -4.50 17.39
N GLY A 370 11.11 -5.52 17.80
CA GLY A 370 9.66 -5.51 17.86
C GLY A 370 9.12 -4.39 18.75
N LYS A 371 9.61 -4.30 20.02
CA LYS A 371 9.23 -3.22 20.95
C LYS A 371 9.60 -1.83 20.41
N ALA A 372 10.79 -1.67 19.83
CA ALA A 372 11.19 -0.40 19.24
C ALA A 372 10.35 -0.05 18.02
N GLY A 373 9.93 -1.06 17.23
CA GLY A 373 9.01 -0.92 16.11
C GLY A 373 7.64 -0.40 16.55
N ARG A 374 7.04 -1.01 17.58
CA ARG A 374 5.76 -0.59 18.18
C ARG A 374 5.83 0.86 18.67
N ASN A 375 6.84 1.20 19.46
CA ASN A 375 7.02 2.56 19.96
C ASN A 375 7.11 3.59 18.82
N ARG A 376 7.86 3.24 17.76
CA ARG A 376 7.96 4.12 16.58
C ARG A 376 6.61 4.30 15.87
N ALA A 377 5.82 3.24 15.73
CA ALA A 377 4.48 3.32 15.13
C ALA A 377 3.58 4.27 15.93
N GLU A 378 3.60 4.18 17.26
CA GLU A 378 2.85 5.06 18.18
C GLU A 378 3.30 6.53 18.12
N GLU A 379 4.59 6.76 18.06
CA GLU A 379 5.14 8.12 18.06
C GLU A 379 4.91 8.86 16.75
N HIS A 380 4.93 8.17 15.60
CA HIS A 380 5.03 8.84 14.30
C HIS A 380 3.88 8.59 13.34
N PHE A 381 3.16 7.45 13.47
CA PHE A 381 2.28 6.97 12.41
C PHE A 381 0.82 6.74 12.85
N SER A 382 0.34 7.37 13.93
CA SER A 382 -1.08 7.28 14.30
C SER A 382 -1.96 8.04 13.31
N TRP A 383 -3.11 7.48 12.94
CA TRP A 383 -4.07 8.11 12.03
C TRP A 383 -4.54 9.48 12.54
N THR A 384 -4.68 9.68 13.84
CA THR A 384 -5.04 10.97 14.42
C THR A 384 -4.02 12.05 14.04
N LYS A 385 -2.71 11.77 14.15
CA LYS A 385 -1.65 12.73 13.75
C LYS A 385 -1.67 12.99 12.25
N ILE A 386 -1.91 11.97 11.44
CA ILE A 386 -2.00 12.08 9.99
C ILE A 386 -3.19 12.93 9.58
N ALA A 387 -4.37 12.67 10.14
CA ALA A 387 -5.58 13.45 9.87
C ALA A 387 -5.42 14.93 10.25
N HIS A 388 -4.78 15.22 11.39
CA HIS A 388 -4.48 16.60 11.78
C HIS A 388 -3.60 17.33 10.76
N LYS A 389 -2.53 16.70 10.27
CA LYS A 389 -1.66 17.28 9.23
C LYS A 389 -2.42 17.50 7.92
N THR A 390 -3.25 16.52 7.53
CA THR A 390 -4.07 16.60 6.31
C THR A 390 -5.08 17.73 6.40
N LYS A 391 -5.79 17.87 7.53
CA LYS A 391 -6.74 18.95 7.76
C LYS A 391 -6.07 20.33 7.71
N ALA A 392 -4.90 20.50 8.33
CA ALA A 392 -4.14 21.75 8.28
C ALA A 392 -3.75 22.13 6.85
N LEU A 393 -3.42 21.15 6.01
CA LEU A 393 -3.17 21.37 4.58
C LEU A 393 -4.43 21.85 3.88
N TYR A 394 -5.58 21.22 4.10
CA TYR A 394 -6.88 21.64 3.51
C TYR A 394 -7.21 23.09 3.87
N GLU A 395 -7.06 23.47 5.15
CA GLU A 395 -7.30 24.85 5.60
C GLU A 395 -6.40 25.85 4.88
N THR A 396 -5.18 25.44 4.53
CA THR A 396 -4.24 26.28 3.77
C THR A 396 -4.68 26.41 2.30
N CYS A 397 -5.18 25.35 1.68
CA CYS A 397 -5.66 25.37 0.29
C CYS A 397 -6.93 26.24 0.16
N CYS A 398 -7.87 26.10 1.09
CA CYS A 398 -9.13 26.90 1.05
C CYS A 398 -8.88 28.41 1.25
N ARG A 399 -7.91 28.81 2.09
CA ARG A 399 -7.57 30.25 2.32
C ARG A 399 -6.93 30.93 1.11
N LYS A 400 -6.26 30.20 0.25
CA LYS A 400 -5.59 30.76 -0.95
C LYS A 400 -6.58 31.07 -2.08
N ASN A 401 -7.73 30.46 -2.07
CA ASN A 401 -8.74 30.56 -3.14
C ASN A 401 -9.97 31.40 -2.71
N GLY A 402 -10.05 31.89 -1.48
CA GLY A 402 -11.03 32.86 -0.98
C GLY A 402 -10.42 34.25 -0.87
#